data_4df72d422bbb803eb1f2563c3422b66b
#
_entry.id   4df72d422bbb803eb1f2563c3422b66b
#
_cell.length_a   1.000
_cell.length_b   1.000
_cell.length_c   1.000
_cell.angle_alpha   90.00
_cell.angle_beta   90.00
_cell.angle_gamma   90.00
#
_symmetry.space_group_name_H-M   'P 1'
#
loop_
_entity.id
_entity.type
_entity.pdbx_description
1 polymer ?
#
loop_
_entity_poly.entity_id
_entity_poly.type
_entity_poly.pdbx_seq_one_letter_code
_entity_poly.pdbx_strand_id
1 'polypeptide(L)'
;KREVLRETGCAVAVNSASLSVREGEIFVIMGLSGSGKSSLLRCINRLNRPTSGEILINGEDIAGVPDERLRSLRRKELAMVFQHFGLMPHYTVLQNIAFGLELQGQEKREREQKAAESMRLVGLDGYADLMVNELSGGMQQRVGLARALANDPEVLLMDEAFSALDPLIRVQMQDELLALQSKVKKTIVFITHDLEEAVKLGDRIAIMRDGEIQQIGTSEEI
;
A
#
# COMPACT_ATOMS: atom_id res chain seq x y z
N LYS A 1 -13.94 13.77 -19.45
CA LYS A 1 -12.49 13.49 -19.61
C LYS A 1 -11.94 13.96 -20.95
N ARG A 2 -12.54 13.56 -22.10
CA ARG A 2 -12.07 13.95 -23.46
C ARG A 2 -12.13 15.47 -23.68
N GLU A 3 -13.15 16.14 -23.15
CA GLU A 3 -13.32 17.59 -23.22
C GLU A 3 -12.22 18.31 -22.43
N VAL A 4 -12.00 17.93 -21.17
CA VAL A 4 -10.92 18.49 -20.34
C VAL A 4 -9.55 18.29 -20.99
N LEU A 5 -9.29 17.10 -21.56
CA LEU A 5 -8.03 16.84 -22.26
C LEU A 5 -7.85 17.77 -23.49
N ARG A 6 -8.93 18.03 -24.26
CA ARG A 6 -8.89 18.93 -25.42
C ARG A 6 -8.67 20.38 -25.02
N GLU A 7 -9.31 20.83 -23.95
CA GLU A 7 -9.27 22.23 -23.52
C GLU A 7 -8.01 22.58 -22.71
N THR A 8 -7.53 21.66 -21.89
CA THR A 8 -6.44 21.94 -20.93
C THR A 8 -5.15 21.18 -21.21
N GLY A 9 -5.16 20.17 -22.10
CA GLY A 9 -4.05 19.23 -22.29
C GLY A 9 -3.85 18.27 -21.11
N CYS A 10 -4.67 18.31 -20.07
CA CYS A 10 -4.57 17.51 -18.87
C CYS A 10 -5.46 16.26 -18.92
N ALA A 11 -4.91 15.10 -18.57
CA ALA A 11 -5.67 13.87 -18.42
C ALA A 11 -6.34 13.81 -17.03
N VAL A 12 -7.65 13.55 -17.00
CA VAL A 12 -8.38 13.26 -15.76
C VAL A 12 -8.14 11.80 -15.37
N ALA A 13 -7.30 11.58 -14.39
CA ALA A 13 -6.98 10.25 -13.89
C ALA A 13 -8.11 9.66 -13.01
N VAL A 14 -8.64 10.47 -12.10
CA VAL A 14 -9.75 10.11 -11.19
C VAL A 14 -10.83 11.18 -11.32
N ASN A 15 -12.09 10.76 -11.44
CA ASN A 15 -13.24 11.64 -11.58
C ASN A 15 -14.32 11.28 -10.58
N SER A 16 -14.58 12.16 -9.63
CA SER A 16 -15.67 12.04 -8.63
C SER A 16 -15.72 10.69 -7.93
N ALA A 17 -14.55 10.12 -7.55
CA ALA A 17 -14.50 8.87 -6.82
C ALA A 17 -14.73 9.12 -5.33
N SER A 18 -15.78 8.50 -4.77
CA SER A 18 -16.08 8.52 -3.34
C SER A 18 -16.12 7.09 -2.81
N LEU A 19 -15.41 6.82 -1.72
CA LEU A 19 -15.38 5.52 -1.05
C LEU A 19 -15.16 5.71 0.46
N SER A 20 -15.50 4.70 1.21
CA SER A 20 -15.19 4.61 2.63
C SER A 20 -14.58 3.26 2.94
N VAL A 21 -13.54 3.25 3.75
CA VAL A 21 -12.83 2.05 4.21
C VAL A 21 -13.04 1.95 5.72
N ARG A 22 -13.41 0.76 6.19
CA ARG A 22 -13.62 0.51 7.63
C ARG A 22 -12.31 0.15 8.30
N GLU A 23 -12.22 0.42 9.57
CA GLU A 23 -11.07 0.00 10.37
C GLU A 23 -10.92 -1.52 10.35
N GLY A 24 -9.69 -1.99 10.10
CA GLY A 24 -9.35 -3.41 10.10
C GLY A 24 -9.81 -4.20 8.89
N GLU A 25 -10.48 -3.59 7.88
CA GLU A 25 -10.85 -4.29 6.65
C GLU A 25 -9.72 -4.29 5.61
N ILE A 26 -9.73 -5.29 4.74
CA ILE A 26 -9.02 -5.26 3.46
C ILE A 26 -10.00 -4.77 2.40
N PHE A 27 -9.82 -3.53 1.96
CA PHE A 27 -10.61 -2.91 0.92
C PHE A 27 -9.85 -2.97 -0.41
N VAL A 28 -10.40 -3.66 -1.40
CA VAL A 28 -9.75 -3.83 -2.69
C VAL A 28 -10.30 -2.84 -3.71
N ILE A 29 -9.41 -2.17 -4.44
CA ILE A 29 -9.76 -1.36 -5.61
C ILE A 29 -9.32 -2.13 -6.86
N MET A 30 -10.29 -2.64 -7.61
CA MET A 30 -10.06 -3.45 -8.80
C MET A 30 -10.40 -2.67 -10.07
N GLY A 31 -9.73 -2.98 -11.17
CA GLY A 31 -10.03 -2.42 -12.48
C GLY A 31 -8.89 -2.63 -13.48
N LEU A 32 -9.17 -2.40 -14.76
CA LEU A 32 -8.18 -2.57 -15.83
C LEU A 32 -7.01 -1.57 -15.70
N SER A 33 -5.92 -1.86 -16.39
CA SER A 33 -4.79 -0.92 -16.50
C SER A 33 -5.28 0.43 -17.04
N GLY A 34 -4.79 1.52 -16.44
CA GLY A 34 -5.19 2.88 -16.83
C GLY A 34 -6.54 3.34 -16.27
N SER A 35 -7.26 2.54 -15.46
CA SER A 35 -8.54 2.96 -14.87
C SER A 35 -8.42 4.03 -13.77
N GLY A 36 -7.20 4.35 -13.31
CA GLY A 36 -6.95 5.40 -12.32
C GLY A 36 -6.66 4.92 -10.90
N LYS A 37 -6.62 3.61 -10.64
CA LYS A 37 -6.43 2.99 -9.31
C LYS A 37 -5.20 3.53 -8.55
N SER A 38 -4.02 3.42 -9.18
CA SER A 38 -2.78 3.91 -8.56
C SER A 38 -2.79 5.43 -8.34
N SER A 39 -3.47 6.19 -9.22
CA SER A 39 -3.66 7.63 -9.02
C SER A 39 -4.54 7.91 -7.81
N LEU A 40 -5.63 7.17 -7.63
CA LEU A 40 -6.51 7.26 -6.47
C LEU A 40 -5.77 6.90 -5.19
N LEU A 41 -5.03 5.76 -5.17
CA LEU A 41 -4.23 5.35 -4.01
C LEU A 41 -3.19 6.40 -3.63
N ARG A 42 -2.52 7.00 -4.62
CA ARG A 42 -1.53 8.06 -4.40
C ARG A 42 -2.16 9.39 -3.98
N CYS A 43 -3.45 9.59 -4.19
CA CYS A 43 -4.17 10.69 -3.57
C CYS A 43 -4.40 10.42 -2.07
N ILE A 44 -4.71 9.19 -1.67
CA ILE A 44 -4.95 8.83 -0.26
C ILE A 44 -3.76 9.17 0.63
N ASN A 45 -2.52 8.95 0.16
CA ASN A 45 -1.31 9.37 0.89
C ASN A 45 -0.75 10.73 0.44
N ARG A 46 -1.50 11.46 -0.40
CA ARG A 46 -1.10 12.77 -0.97
C ARG A 46 0.25 12.77 -1.71
N LEU A 47 0.69 11.64 -2.26
CA LEU A 47 1.76 11.65 -3.28
C LEU A 47 1.28 12.38 -4.53
N ASN A 48 -0.01 12.21 -4.88
CA ASN A 48 -0.71 13.05 -5.85
C ASN A 48 -1.66 13.97 -5.09
N ARG A 49 -1.61 15.28 -5.38
CA ARG A 49 -2.56 16.22 -4.80
C ARG A 49 -3.88 16.15 -5.57
N PRO A 50 -5.03 15.90 -4.91
CA PRO A 50 -6.32 15.96 -5.56
C PRO A 50 -6.63 17.39 -6.01
N THR A 51 -7.33 17.53 -7.13
CA THR A 51 -7.78 18.84 -7.66
C THR A 51 -8.90 19.41 -6.78
N SER A 52 -9.78 18.53 -6.30
CA SER A 52 -10.90 18.86 -5.41
C SER A 52 -11.33 17.62 -4.61
N GLY A 53 -12.18 17.82 -3.62
CA GLY A 53 -12.65 16.78 -2.71
C GLY A 53 -11.85 16.76 -1.41
N GLU A 54 -12.20 15.82 -0.54
CA GLU A 54 -11.62 15.62 0.78
C GLU A 54 -11.05 14.20 0.91
N ILE A 55 -10.06 14.04 1.77
CA ILE A 55 -9.47 12.75 2.12
C ILE A 55 -9.42 12.65 3.63
N LEU A 56 -10.33 11.89 4.20
CA LEU A 56 -10.45 11.74 5.64
C LEU A 56 -9.66 10.52 6.13
N ILE A 57 -8.72 10.74 7.04
CA ILE A 57 -8.03 9.69 7.81
C ILE A 57 -8.37 9.92 9.27
N ASN A 58 -9.05 8.97 9.91
CA ASN A 58 -9.51 9.08 11.29
C ASN A 58 -10.30 10.39 11.56
N GLY A 59 -11.09 10.85 10.58
CA GLY A 59 -11.87 12.08 10.66
C GLY A 59 -11.09 13.38 10.37
N GLU A 60 -9.77 13.33 10.15
CA GLU A 60 -8.95 14.48 9.73
C GLU A 60 -8.91 14.56 8.20
N ASP A 61 -9.32 15.70 7.62
CA ASP A 61 -9.12 15.94 6.19
C ASP A 61 -7.67 16.28 5.88
N ILE A 62 -6.97 15.34 5.24
CA ILE A 62 -5.57 15.48 4.89
C ILE A 62 -5.34 16.16 3.53
N ALA A 63 -6.39 16.48 2.76
CA ALA A 63 -6.23 17.08 1.44
C ALA A 63 -5.55 18.46 1.52
N GLY A 64 -5.77 19.20 2.60
CA GLY A 64 -5.26 20.55 2.82
C GLY A 64 -4.19 20.70 3.91
N VAL A 65 -3.81 19.64 4.63
CA VAL A 65 -2.85 19.77 5.76
C VAL A 65 -1.48 20.27 5.31
N PRO A 66 -0.76 21.00 6.18
CA PRO A 66 0.61 21.40 5.94
C PRO A 66 1.56 20.24 5.72
N ASP A 67 2.65 20.45 4.99
CA ASP A 67 3.62 19.41 4.64
C ASP A 67 4.26 18.74 5.86
N GLU A 68 4.40 19.46 6.97
CA GLU A 68 4.92 18.91 8.22
C GLU A 68 3.97 17.85 8.81
N ARG A 69 2.65 18.15 8.87
CA ARG A 69 1.64 17.19 9.32
C ARG A 69 1.56 16.00 8.36
N LEU A 70 1.61 16.25 7.05
CA LEU A 70 1.62 15.20 6.04
C LEU A 70 2.84 14.26 6.18
N ARG A 71 4.02 14.82 6.45
CA ARG A 71 5.22 14.01 6.74
C ARG A 71 5.05 13.17 8.00
N SER A 72 4.45 13.73 9.04
CA SER A 72 4.13 12.99 10.27
C SER A 72 3.17 11.83 10.00
N LEU A 73 2.07 12.07 9.26
CA LEU A 73 1.11 11.05 8.85
C LEU A 73 1.79 9.89 8.11
N ARG A 74 2.59 10.20 7.09
CA ARG A 74 3.31 9.19 6.30
C ARG A 74 4.39 8.43 7.08
N ARG A 75 4.89 9.00 8.16
CA ARG A 75 5.88 8.32 9.02
C ARG A 75 5.25 7.37 10.02
N LYS A 76 4.01 7.65 10.47
CA LYS A 76 3.41 6.99 11.64
C LYS A 76 2.09 6.28 11.33
N GLU A 77 1.24 6.89 10.52
CA GLU A 77 -0.15 6.47 10.34
C GLU A 77 -0.39 5.74 9.01
N LEU A 78 0.36 6.13 7.96
CA LEU A 78 0.22 5.60 6.61
C LEU A 78 1.50 4.93 6.15
N ALA A 79 1.43 3.69 5.68
CA ALA A 79 2.53 3.06 4.97
C ALA A 79 2.12 2.64 3.57
N MET A 80 3.08 2.53 2.66
CA MET A 80 2.82 2.13 1.27
C MET A 80 3.80 1.06 0.81
N VAL A 81 3.25 0.01 0.23
CA VAL A 81 3.99 -1.03 -0.50
C VAL A 81 3.80 -0.79 -1.99
N PHE A 82 4.89 -0.65 -2.72
CA PHE A 82 4.91 -0.33 -4.14
C PHE A 82 5.05 -1.59 -5.00
N GLN A 83 4.54 -1.54 -6.22
CA GLN A 83 4.64 -2.60 -7.22
C GLN A 83 6.10 -3.06 -7.49
N HIS A 84 7.05 -2.14 -7.50
CA HIS A 84 8.48 -2.42 -7.71
C HIS A 84 9.29 -2.34 -6.40
N PHE A 85 8.68 -2.73 -5.28
CA PHE A 85 9.24 -2.84 -3.93
C PHE A 85 9.85 -1.55 -3.37
N GLY A 86 10.45 -0.69 -4.19
CA GLY A 86 11.07 0.58 -3.78
C GLY A 86 12.16 0.37 -2.71
N LEU A 87 12.91 -0.73 -2.79
CA LEU A 87 13.98 -1.04 -1.85
C LEU A 87 15.24 -0.25 -2.21
N MET A 88 16.01 0.09 -1.18
CA MET A 88 17.30 0.75 -1.35
C MET A 88 18.38 -0.28 -1.68
N PRO A 89 18.96 -0.23 -2.88
CA PRO A 89 19.83 -1.30 -3.39
C PRO A 89 21.17 -1.42 -2.62
N HIS A 90 21.58 -0.35 -1.92
CA HIS A 90 22.82 -0.30 -1.15
C HIS A 90 22.63 -0.58 0.34
N TYR A 91 21.43 -1.02 0.72
CA TYR A 91 21.09 -1.34 2.11
C TYR A 91 20.86 -2.84 2.24
N THR A 92 21.21 -3.37 3.41
CA THR A 92 20.84 -4.73 3.80
C THR A 92 19.33 -4.85 4.01
N VAL A 93 18.84 -6.07 4.16
CA VAL A 93 17.44 -6.34 4.53
C VAL A 93 17.06 -5.59 5.80
N LEU A 94 17.84 -5.74 6.87
CA LEU A 94 17.58 -5.06 8.15
C LEU A 94 17.57 -3.54 8.01
N GLN A 95 18.53 -2.98 7.27
CA GLN A 95 18.61 -1.53 7.04
C GLN A 95 17.42 -1.01 6.23
N ASN A 96 16.97 -1.74 5.21
CA ASN A 96 15.77 -1.38 4.46
C ASN A 96 14.54 -1.33 5.35
N ILE A 97 14.35 -2.32 6.21
CA ILE A 97 13.20 -2.41 7.11
C ILE A 97 13.27 -1.32 8.19
N ALA A 98 14.46 -1.09 8.75
CA ALA A 98 14.68 -0.08 9.80
C ALA A 98 14.63 1.37 9.29
N PHE A 99 14.66 1.61 7.98
CA PHE A 99 14.83 2.95 7.41
C PHE A 99 13.73 3.94 7.83
N GLY A 100 12.47 3.51 7.85
CA GLY A 100 11.36 4.36 8.29
C GLY A 100 11.49 4.80 9.75
N LEU A 101 11.95 3.90 10.61
CA LEU A 101 12.20 4.14 12.03
C LEU A 101 13.41 5.09 12.22
N GLU A 102 14.42 4.98 11.36
CA GLU A 102 15.55 5.91 11.34
C GLU A 102 15.12 7.34 11.01
N LEU A 103 14.24 7.50 10.01
CA LEU A 103 13.67 8.80 9.67
C LEU A 103 12.78 9.39 10.77
N GLN A 104 12.29 8.55 11.69
CA GLN A 104 11.58 8.99 12.89
C GLN A 104 12.53 9.40 14.03
N GLY A 105 13.84 9.22 13.87
CA GLY A 105 14.86 9.52 14.89
C GLY A 105 14.96 8.51 16.01
N GLN A 106 14.46 7.27 15.80
CA GLN A 106 14.56 6.22 16.81
C GLN A 106 16.02 5.77 17.01
N GLU A 107 16.37 5.45 18.25
CA GLU A 107 17.68 4.93 18.61
C GLU A 107 18.01 3.63 17.84
N LYS A 108 19.28 3.46 17.47
CA LYS A 108 19.72 2.34 16.62
C LYS A 108 19.28 0.99 17.14
N ARG A 109 19.46 0.74 18.43
CA ARG A 109 19.10 -0.53 19.06
C ARG A 109 17.60 -0.81 19.00
N GLU A 110 16.76 0.20 19.25
CA GLU A 110 15.32 0.08 19.23
C GLU A 110 14.79 -0.18 17.82
N ARG A 111 15.29 0.59 16.82
CA ARG A 111 14.85 0.41 15.43
C ARG A 111 15.27 -0.94 14.84
N GLU A 112 16.47 -1.43 15.15
CA GLU A 112 16.94 -2.75 14.73
C GLU A 112 16.12 -3.89 15.38
N GLN A 113 15.71 -3.73 16.63
CA GLN A 113 14.83 -4.68 17.30
C GLN A 113 13.44 -4.72 16.61
N LYS A 114 12.81 -3.59 16.37
CA LYS A 114 11.51 -3.50 15.67
C LYS A 114 11.60 -4.03 14.25
N ALA A 115 12.68 -3.74 13.54
CA ALA A 115 12.93 -4.28 12.22
C ALA A 115 13.06 -5.80 12.23
N ALA A 116 13.79 -6.38 13.20
CA ALA A 116 13.92 -7.82 13.38
C ALA A 116 12.57 -8.48 13.74
N GLU A 117 11.73 -7.82 14.53
CA GLU A 117 10.36 -8.29 14.81
C GLU A 117 9.51 -8.32 13.55
N SER A 118 9.59 -7.28 12.71
CA SER A 118 8.88 -7.22 11.43
C SER A 118 9.40 -8.26 10.43
N MET A 119 10.72 -8.55 10.43
CA MET A 119 11.31 -9.64 9.64
C MET A 119 10.71 -10.99 9.98
N ARG A 120 10.57 -11.28 11.29
CA ARG A 120 9.95 -12.53 11.74
C ARG A 120 8.50 -12.67 11.31
N LEU A 121 7.72 -11.58 11.32
CA LEU A 121 6.33 -11.59 10.87
C LEU A 121 6.18 -12.02 9.40
N VAL A 122 7.17 -11.73 8.56
CA VAL A 122 7.15 -12.05 7.13
C VAL A 122 8.07 -13.24 6.75
N GLY A 123 8.59 -13.98 7.74
CA GLY A 123 9.42 -15.16 7.51
C GLY A 123 10.77 -14.87 6.86
N LEU A 124 11.43 -13.78 7.24
CA LEU A 124 12.78 -13.40 6.80
C LEU A 124 13.86 -13.60 7.86
N ASP A 125 13.63 -14.51 8.83
CA ASP A 125 14.66 -14.82 9.83
C ASP A 125 15.95 -15.30 9.17
N GLY A 126 17.08 -14.79 9.65
CA GLY A 126 18.40 -15.15 9.13
C GLY A 126 18.88 -14.38 7.90
N TYR A 127 18.07 -13.47 7.34
CA TYR A 127 18.42 -12.70 6.13
C TYR A 127 18.83 -11.26 6.41
N ALA A 128 19.01 -10.86 7.68
CA ALA A 128 19.23 -9.46 8.11
C ALA A 128 20.38 -8.76 7.39
N ASP A 129 21.51 -9.45 7.21
CA ASP A 129 22.75 -8.90 6.66
C ASP A 129 22.89 -9.02 5.15
N LEU A 130 21.96 -9.73 4.48
CA LEU A 130 21.99 -9.85 3.02
C LEU A 130 21.59 -8.53 2.37
N MET A 131 22.22 -8.26 1.21
CA MET A 131 21.82 -7.16 0.35
C MET A 131 20.55 -7.50 -0.40
N VAL A 132 19.70 -6.51 -0.65
CA VAL A 132 18.39 -6.77 -1.29
C VAL A 132 18.48 -7.31 -2.71
N ASN A 133 19.59 -7.09 -3.42
CA ASN A 133 19.85 -7.64 -4.75
C ASN A 133 20.23 -9.14 -4.75
N GLU A 134 20.54 -9.71 -3.58
CA GLU A 134 20.81 -11.15 -3.39
C GLU A 134 19.51 -11.95 -3.17
N LEU A 135 18.36 -11.26 -3.05
CA LEU A 135 17.07 -11.85 -2.74
C LEU A 135 16.25 -12.15 -4.00
N SER A 136 15.42 -13.20 -3.94
CA SER A 136 14.38 -13.43 -4.93
C SER A 136 13.31 -12.32 -4.91
N GLY A 137 12.52 -12.18 -5.98
CA GLY A 137 11.44 -11.18 -6.04
C GLY A 137 10.44 -11.30 -4.90
N GLY A 138 10.04 -12.53 -4.53
CA GLY A 138 9.17 -12.78 -3.39
C GLY A 138 9.79 -12.35 -2.04
N MET A 139 11.08 -12.60 -1.85
CA MET A 139 11.79 -12.12 -0.65
C MET A 139 11.90 -10.60 -0.62
N GLN A 140 12.16 -9.95 -1.75
CA GLN A 140 12.17 -8.48 -1.86
C GLN A 140 10.79 -7.90 -1.52
N GLN A 141 9.72 -8.55 -1.95
CA GLN A 141 8.35 -8.17 -1.59
C GLN A 141 8.12 -8.27 -0.08
N ARG A 142 8.58 -9.35 0.55
CA ARG A 142 8.50 -9.51 2.01
C ARG A 142 9.28 -8.41 2.74
N VAL A 143 10.45 -8.01 2.23
CA VAL A 143 11.22 -6.87 2.78
C VAL A 143 10.41 -5.57 2.69
N GLY A 144 9.76 -5.32 1.55
CA GLY A 144 8.88 -4.16 1.36
C GLY A 144 7.71 -4.13 2.34
N LEU A 145 7.07 -5.29 2.55
CA LEU A 145 5.97 -5.45 3.50
C LEU A 145 6.47 -5.28 4.95
N ALA A 146 7.58 -5.92 5.33
CA ALA A 146 8.17 -5.77 6.66
C ALA A 146 8.56 -4.32 6.96
N ARG A 147 9.13 -3.59 5.98
CA ARG A 147 9.45 -2.16 6.09
C ARG A 147 8.21 -1.31 6.35
N ALA A 148 7.11 -1.61 5.67
CA ALA A 148 5.86 -0.93 5.88
C ALA A 148 5.29 -1.19 7.28
N LEU A 149 5.35 -2.44 7.75
CA LEU A 149 4.85 -2.86 9.07
C LEU A 149 5.72 -2.40 10.23
N ALA A 150 7.03 -2.23 10.04
CA ALA A 150 7.95 -1.84 11.12
C ALA A 150 7.59 -0.50 11.79
N ASN A 151 6.95 0.38 11.04
CA ASN A 151 6.46 1.66 11.55
C ASN A 151 5.13 1.54 12.32
N ASP A 152 4.54 0.34 12.40
CA ASP A 152 3.24 0.06 13.00
C ASP A 152 2.11 0.99 12.49
N PRO A 153 1.92 1.14 11.16
CA PRO A 153 0.95 2.06 10.61
C PRO A 153 -0.48 1.60 10.89
N GLU A 154 -1.42 2.53 10.94
CA GLU A 154 -2.85 2.21 11.03
C GLU A 154 -3.41 1.79 9.68
N VAL A 155 -2.93 2.41 8.59
CA VAL A 155 -3.37 2.15 7.22
C VAL A 155 -2.21 1.73 6.34
N LEU A 156 -2.36 0.59 5.66
CA LEU A 156 -1.42 0.04 4.71
C LEU A 156 -1.99 0.17 3.29
N LEU A 157 -1.30 0.90 2.45
CA LEU A 157 -1.64 1.09 1.04
C LEU A 157 -0.78 0.14 0.19
N MET A 158 -1.38 -0.67 -0.68
CA MET A 158 -0.68 -1.65 -1.49
C MET A 158 -1.02 -1.45 -2.97
N ASP A 159 -0.04 -0.94 -3.76
CA ASP A 159 -0.19 -0.62 -5.19
C ASP A 159 0.31 -1.80 -6.03
N GLU A 160 -0.61 -2.69 -6.46
CA GLU A 160 -0.33 -3.91 -7.25
C GLU A 160 0.85 -4.73 -6.68
N ALA A 161 0.88 -4.87 -5.36
CA ALA A 161 2.06 -5.34 -4.63
C ALA A 161 2.54 -6.74 -5.06
N PHE A 162 1.65 -7.61 -5.56
CA PHE A 162 2.01 -8.98 -5.95
C PHE A 162 2.09 -9.19 -7.47
N SER A 163 1.85 -8.14 -8.28
CA SER A 163 1.78 -8.28 -9.74
C SER A 163 3.11 -8.67 -10.40
N ALA A 164 4.24 -8.32 -9.79
CA ALA A 164 5.59 -8.63 -10.29
C ALA A 164 6.09 -10.03 -9.89
N LEU A 165 5.30 -10.80 -9.11
CA LEU A 165 5.65 -12.14 -8.64
C LEU A 165 5.14 -13.21 -9.61
N ASP A 166 5.87 -14.33 -9.66
CA ASP A 166 5.36 -15.51 -10.36
C ASP A 166 4.09 -16.08 -9.69
N PRO A 167 3.24 -16.83 -10.41
CA PRO A 167 1.93 -17.24 -9.91
C PRO A 167 1.96 -18.01 -8.58
N LEU A 168 2.94 -18.90 -8.39
CA LEU A 168 3.03 -19.71 -7.18
C LEU A 168 3.39 -18.86 -5.95
N ILE A 169 4.40 -18.01 -6.09
CA ILE A 169 4.83 -17.10 -5.02
C ILE A 169 3.73 -16.07 -4.73
N ARG A 170 2.99 -15.62 -5.74
CA ARG A 170 1.85 -14.71 -5.55
C ARG A 170 0.79 -15.32 -4.65
N VAL A 171 0.36 -16.56 -4.91
CA VAL A 171 -0.62 -17.26 -4.08
C VAL A 171 -0.12 -17.39 -2.64
N GLN A 172 1.15 -17.78 -2.47
CA GLN A 172 1.76 -17.88 -1.14
C GLN A 172 1.76 -16.54 -0.41
N MET A 173 2.13 -15.45 -1.07
CA MET A 173 2.14 -14.10 -0.48
C MET A 173 0.74 -13.60 -0.09
N GLN A 174 -0.27 -13.97 -0.86
CA GLN A 174 -1.67 -13.67 -0.52
C GLN A 174 -2.09 -14.41 0.75
N ASP A 175 -1.79 -15.71 0.86
CA ASP A 175 -2.10 -16.51 2.06
C ASP A 175 -1.38 -15.96 3.30
N GLU A 176 -0.12 -15.55 3.14
CA GLU A 176 0.66 -14.93 4.20
C GLU A 176 0.09 -13.57 4.62
N LEU A 177 -0.37 -12.76 3.66
CA LEU A 177 -1.02 -11.48 3.97
C LEU A 177 -2.30 -11.69 4.80
N LEU A 178 -3.14 -12.66 4.42
CA LEU A 178 -4.34 -13.02 5.19
C LEU A 178 -4.02 -13.53 6.58
N ALA A 179 -3.02 -14.42 6.71
CA ALA A 179 -2.55 -14.92 7.98
C ALA A 179 -1.96 -13.81 8.88
N LEU A 180 -1.27 -12.86 8.29
CA LEU A 180 -0.76 -11.68 8.98
C LEU A 180 -1.91 -10.76 9.42
N GLN A 181 -2.86 -10.46 8.52
CA GLN A 181 -4.01 -9.61 8.79
C GLN A 181 -4.87 -10.12 9.94
N SER A 182 -5.04 -11.44 10.04
CA SER A 182 -5.76 -12.06 11.15
C SER A 182 -5.14 -11.77 12.53
N LYS A 183 -3.81 -11.50 12.55
CA LYS A 183 -3.05 -11.22 13.79
C LYS A 183 -2.97 -9.72 14.10
N VAL A 184 -2.69 -8.89 13.06
CA VAL A 184 -2.38 -7.45 13.25
C VAL A 184 -3.58 -6.53 13.02
N LYS A 185 -4.62 -6.99 12.32
CA LYS A 185 -5.88 -6.27 12.03
C LYS A 185 -5.67 -4.83 11.54
N LYS A 186 -4.77 -4.65 10.56
CA LYS A 186 -4.53 -3.34 9.95
C LYS A 186 -5.59 -3.01 8.92
N THR A 187 -5.90 -1.74 8.73
CA THR A 187 -6.72 -1.29 7.59
C THR A 187 -5.86 -1.33 6.33
N ILE A 188 -6.28 -2.10 5.32
CA ILE A 188 -5.52 -2.29 4.08
C ILE A 188 -6.34 -1.79 2.90
N VAL A 189 -5.75 -0.90 2.09
CA VAL A 189 -6.28 -0.55 0.76
C VAL A 189 -5.38 -1.19 -0.28
N PHE A 190 -5.90 -2.19 -0.97
CA PHE A 190 -5.17 -3.03 -1.90
C PHE A 190 -5.62 -2.77 -3.34
N ILE A 191 -4.68 -2.53 -4.24
CA ILE A 191 -4.96 -2.39 -5.68
C ILE A 191 -4.56 -3.65 -6.42
N THR A 192 -5.46 -4.12 -7.28
CA THR A 192 -5.19 -5.20 -8.23
C THR A 192 -5.96 -5.02 -9.54
N HIS A 193 -5.53 -5.71 -10.57
CA HIS A 193 -6.29 -5.92 -11.80
C HIS A 193 -6.77 -7.37 -11.95
N ASP A 194 -6.50 -8.22 -10.97
CA ASP A 194 -6.82 -9.65 -10.93
C ASP A 194 -8.07 -9.87 -10.06
N LEU A 195 -9.11 -10.46 -10.66
CA LEU A 195 -10.38 -10.74 -9.98
C LEU A 195 -10.23 -11.80 -8.89
N GLU A 196 -9.45 -12.85 -9.13
CA GLU A 196 -9.25 -13.93 -8.15
C GLU A 196 -8.55 -13.37 -6.89
N GLU A 197 -7.56 -12.51 -7.09
CA GLU A 197 -6.88 -11.81 -6.01
C GLU A 197 -7.84 -10.90 -5.24
N ALA A 198 -8.68 -10.13 -5.94
CA ALA A 198 -9.65 -9.24 -5.31
C ALA A 198 -10.66 -10.00 -4.45
N VAL A 199 -11.21 -11.10 -4.98
CA VAL A 199 -12.18 -11.95 -4.26
C VAL A 199 -11.54 -12.68 -3.09
N LYS A 200 -10.29 -13.13 -3.24
CA LYS A 200 -9.56 -13.85 -2.19
C LYS A 200 -9.18 -12.96 -1.01
N LEU A 201 -8.76 -11.73 -1.29
CA LEU A 201 -8.22 -10.83 -0.25
C LEU A 201 -9.26 -9.88 0.33
N GLY A 202 -10.22 -9.40 -0.48
CA GLY A 202 -11.07 -8.27 -0.12
C GLY A 202 -12.27 -8.64 0.74
N ASP A 203 -12.42 -7.94 1.86
CA ASP A 203 -13.70 -7.90 2.58
C ASP A 203 -14.75 -7.14 1.75
N ARG A 204 -14.32 -6.06 1.10
CA ARG A 204 -15.10 -5.30 0.12
C ARG A 204 -14.24 -4.92 -1.07
N ILE A 205 -14.89 -4.84 -2.23
CA ILE A 205 -14.24 -4.57 -3.51
C ILE A 205 -14.92 -3.36 -4.16
N ALA A 206 -14.12 -2.41 -4.63
CA ALA A 206 -14.55 -1.32 -5.50
C ALA A 206 -14.10 -1.60 -6.93
N ILE A 207 -15.04 -1.64 -7.87
CA ILE A 207 -14.72 -1.74 -9.30
C ILE A 207 -14.52 -0.32 -9.84
N MET A 208 -13.32 -0.09 -10.39
CA MET A 208 -12.94 1.19 -10.97
C MET A 208 -12.77 1.09 -12.49
N ARG A 209 -13.45 1.99 -13.21
CA ARG A 209 -13.38 2.09 -14.67
C ARG A 209 -13.34 3.56 -15.10
N ASP A 210 -12.44 3.89 -16.02
CA ASP A 210 -12.31 5.24 -16.58
C ASP A 210 -12.21 6.35 -15.52
N GLY A 211 -11.55 6.08 -14.38
CA GLY A 211 -11.36 7.02 -13.28
C GLY A 211 -12.55 7.19 -12.36
N GLU A 212 -13.59 6.39 -12.50
CA GLU A 212 -14.80 6.42 -11.70
C GLU A 212 -15.02 5.08 -10.99
N ILE A 213 -15.59 5.13 -9.80
CA ILE A 213 -16.05 3.94 -9.09
C ILE A 213 -17.41 3.56 -9.65
N GLN A 214 -17.54 2.35 -10.19
CA GLN A 214 -18.77 1.84 -10.79
C GLN A 214 -19.64 1.11 -9.77
N GLN A 215 -19.01 0.35 -8.88
CA GLN A 215 -19.69 -0.45 -7.88
C GLN A 215 -18.77 -0.66 -6.67
N ILE A 216 -19.35 -0.80 -5.48
CA ILE A 216 -18.68 -1.23 -4.26
C ILE A 216 -19.58 -2.29 -3.61
N GLY A 217 -19.01 -3.43 -3.25
CA GLY A 217 -19.73 -4.51 -2.58
C GLY A 217 -18.79 -5.56 -2.00
N THR A 218 -19.36 -6.59 -1.41
CA THR A 218 -18.65 -7.82 -1.06
C THR A 218 -18.39 -8.67 -2.30
N SER A 219 -17.58 -9.72 -2.19
CA SER A 219 -17.33 -10.65 -3.31
C SER A 219 -18.60 -11.34 -3.83
N GLU A 220 -19.66 -11.44 -3.01
CA GLU A 220 -20.95 -12.03 -3.40
C GLU A 220 -21.86 -11.02 -4.12
N GLU A 221 -21.64 -9.71 -3.93
CA GLU A 221 -22.44 -8.63 -4.53
C GLU A 221 -21.86 -8.12 -5.85
N ILE A 222 -20.62 -8.49 -6.19
CA ILE A 222 -19.88 -8.09 -7.40
C ILE A 222 -19.85 -9.21 -8.42
#